data_7e38026d8e1f27798e0d99408bb398ea
#
_entry.id   7e38026d8e1f27798e0d99408bb398ea
#
_cell.length_a   1.000
_cell.length_b   1.000
_cell.length_c   1.000
_cell.angle_alpha   90.00
_cell.angle_beta   90.00
_cell.angle_gamma   90.00
#
_symmetry.space_group_name_H-M   'P 1'
#
loop_
_entity.id
_entity.type
_entity.pdbx_description
1 polymer ?
#
loop_
_entity_poly.entity_id
_entity_poly.type
_entity_poly.pdbx_seq_one_letter_code
_entity_poly.pdbx_strand_id
1 'polypeptide(L)'
;TSTSRPGMTYPAQFTRMTGIQLLSIACSGNCKLQSYFADALVDADAEAFIFDAFSNPTPEMIKERLFPFIEKLSAAHPGKPLIFQHTIYREKRNFDLSNDKAEQAKMDMADSLMKIAVKKYPDVYYVTTTNATDPAHDSSVDGVHPGDHGYTLWAESIRKPILKILKKYGIK
;
A
#
# COMPACT_ATOMS: atom_id res chain seq x y z
N THR A 1 6.79 -12.25 0.37
CA THR A 1 5.53 -12.88 -0.03
C THR A 1 5.59 -14.39 0.10
N SER A 2 4.52 -14.99 0.54
CA SER A 2 4.37 -16.44 0.71
C SER A 2 3.30 -17.02 -0.23
N THR A 3 3.05 -16.37 -1.37
CA THR A 3 2.13 -16.90 -2.38
C THR A 3 2.68 -18.13 -3.05
N SER A 4 1.78 -19.06 -3.44
CA SER A 4 2.14 -20.29 -4.17
C SER A 4 2.70 -20.00 -5.57
N ARG A 5 2.33 -18.87 -6.18
CA ARG A 5 2.76 -18.43 -7.51
C ARG A 5 2.54 -16.92 -7.69
N PRO A 6 3.25 -16.27 -8.64
CA PRO A 6 3.15 -14.80 -8.86
C PRO A 6 1.73 -14.30 -9.12
N GLY A 7 0.90 -15.10 -9.80
CA GLY A 7 -0.50 -14.75 -10.08
C GLY A 7 -1.41 -14.72 -8.85
N MET A 8 -0.95 -15.10 -7.67
CA MET A 8 -1.74 -15.04 -6.42
C MET A 8 -1.43 -13.82 -5.56
N THR A 9 -0.51 -12.94 -5.97
CA THR A 9 -0.29 -11.66 -5.30
C THR A 9 -1.52 -10.75 -5.44
N TYR A 10 -1.74 -9.84 -4.47
CA TYR A 10 -2.91 -8.96 -4.51
C TYR A 10 -3.01 -8.10 -5.78
N PRO A 11 -1.90 -7.58 -6.37
CA PRO A 11 -2.01 -6.82 -7.62
C PRO A 11 -2.51 -7.69 -8.78
N ALA A 12 -1.98 -8.90 -8.91
CA ALA A 12 -2.42 -9.82 -9.96
C ALA A 12 -3.88 -10.26 -9.79
N GLN A 13 -4.32 -10.47 -8.55
CA GLN A 13 -5.73 -10.76 -8.25
C GLN A 13 -6.63 -9.55 -8.51
N PHE A 14 -6.20 -8.34 -8.12
CA PHE A 14 -6.93 -7.10 -8.40
C PHE A 14 -7.15 -6.92 -9.91
N THR A 15 -6.10 -7.11 -10.72
CA THR A 15 -6.21 -7.06 -12.20
C THR A 15 -7.26 -8.05 -12.70
N ARG A 16 -7.25 -9.31 -12.24
CA ARG A 16 -8.26 -10.29 -12.66
C ARG A 16 -9.69 -9.93 -12.23
N MET A 17 -9.85 -9.31 -11.07
CA MET A 17 -11.15 -8.92 -10.53
C MET A 17 -11.74 -7.67 -11.21
N THR A 18 -10.90 -6.83 -11.79
CA THR A 18 -11.31 -5.49 -12.26
C THR A 18 -11.07 -5.25 -13.75
N GLY A 19 -10.19 -6.01 -14.38
CA GLY A 19 -9.71 -5.75 -15.74
C GLY A 19 -8.66 -4.64 -15.81
N ILE A 20 -8.40 -3.90 -14.73
CA ILE A 20 -7.41 -2.82 -14.71
C ILE A 20 -6.00 -3.43 -14.67
N GLN A 21 -5.18 -3.05 -15.62
CA GLN A 21 -3.80 -3.52 -15.70
C GLN A 21 -2.94 -2.84 -14.61
N LEU A 22 -2.35 -3.63 -13.71
CA LEU A 22 -1.37 -3.17 -12.74
C LEU A 22 0.03 -3.65 -13.12
N LEU A 23 0.94 -2.70 -13.31
CA LEU A 23 2.38 -2.98 -13.38
C LEU A 23 2.93 -2.96 -11.95
N SER A 24 3.36 -4.12 -11.45
CA SER A 24 3.88 -4.24 -10.09
C SER A 24 5.39 -4.00 -10.05
N ILE A 25 5.81 -2.97 -9.33
CA ILE A 25 7.22 -2.69 -8.99
C ILE A 25 7.39 -2.97 -7.50
N ALA A 26 7.88 -4.17 -7.18
CA ALA A 26 8.02 -4.62 -5.80
C ALA A 26 9.43 -5.10 -5.51
N CYS A 27 10.01 -4.63 -4.41
CA CYS A 27 11.35 -5.01 -3.94
C CYS A 27 11.26 -5.51 -2.51
N SER A 28 11.37 -6.82 -2.32
CA SER A 28 11.24 -7.49 -1.02
C SER A 28 12.03 -6.78 0.09
N GLY A 29 11.32 -6.34 1.15
CA GLY A 29 11.89 -5.64 2.30
C GLY A 29 12.43 -4.23 2.04
N ASN A 30 12.40 -3.72 0.80
CA ASN A 30 13.07 -2.49 0.40
C ASN A 30 12.16 -1.33 -0.04
N CYS A 31 10.86 -1.50 -0.11
CA CYS A 31 9.95 -0.38 -0.36
C CYS A 31 9.76 0.44 0.93
N LYS A 32 10.59 1.47 1.12
CA LYS A 32 10.66 2.29 2.35
C LYS A 32 10.60 3.79 2.04
N LEU A 33 9.84 4.19 1.01
CA LEU A 33 9.71 5.58 0.55
C LEU A 33 11.05 6.24 0.17
N GLN A 34 12.01 5.45 -0.30
CA GLN A 34 13.32 6.00 -0.70
C GLN A 34 13.17 6.89 -1.95
N SER A 35 14.00 7.94 -2.03
CA SER A 35 13.98 8.90 -3.14
C SER A 35 14.17 8.25 -4.50
N TYR A 36 15.02 7.22 -4.60
CA TYR A 36 15.26 6.53 -5.88
C TYR A 36 14.04 5.79 -6.42
N PHE A 37 13.09 5.36 -5.57
CA PHE A 37 11.81 4.85 -6.05
C PHE A 37 10.94 5.96 -6.64
N ALA A 38 10.94 7.13 -6.01
CA ALA A 38 10.25 8.29 -6.59
C ALA A 38 10.92 8.69 -7.91
N ASP A 39 12.27 8.68 -7.99
CA ASP A 39 13.02 8.97 -9.21
C ASP A 39 12.61 8.03 -10.37
N ALA A 40 12.55 6.72 -10.09
CA ALA A 40 12.14 5.73 -11.08
C ALA A 40 10.67 5.88 -11.52
N LEU A 41 9.81 6.46 -10.68
CA LEU A 41 8.40 6.66 -10.98
C LEU A 41 8.10 8.00 -11.67
N VAL A 42 9.04 8.97 -11.65
CA VAL A 42 8.87 10.26 -12.33
C VAL A 42 8.60 10.10 -13.83
N ASP A 43 9.28 9.15 -14.46
CA ASP A 43 9.17 8.91 -15.90
C ASP A 43 8.16 7.78 -16.24
N ALA A 44 7.42 7.27 -15.23
CA ALA A 44 6.51 6.18 -15.44
C ALA A 44 5.27 6.62 -16.23
N ASP A 45 5.00 5.95 -17.35
CA ASP A 45 3.76 6.12 -18.11
C ASP A 45 2.63 5.33 -17.45
N ALA A 46 2.02 5.95 -16.44
CA ALA A 46 0.91 5.37 -15.68
C ALA A 46 -0.20 6.41 -15.49
N GLU A 47 -1.45 5.97 -15.46
CA GLU A 47 -2.61 6.83 -15.22
C GLU A 47 -2.90 7.02 -13.72
N ALA A 48 -2.38 6.11 -12.87
CA ALA A 48 -2.55 6.15 -11.42
C ALA A 48 -1.40 5.41 -10.75
N PHE A 49 -1.14 5.72 -9.47
CA PHE A 49 -0.14 5.05 -8.66
C PHE A 49 -0.77 4.50 -7.39
N ILE A 50 -0.50 3.23 -7.08
CA ILE A 50 -0.99 2.54 -5.89
C ILE A 50 0.20 2.08 -5.06
N PHE A 51 0.28 2.50 -3.80
CA PHE A 51 1.43 2.29 -2.94
C PHE A 51 1.07 1.40 -1.73
N ASP A 52 1.73 0.25 -1.58
CA ASP A 52 1.94 -0.44 -0.31
C ASP A 52 3.29 0.04 0.25
N ALA A 53 3.29 1.22 0.85
CA ALA A 53 4.51 1.94 1.20
C ALA A 53 4.85 1.88 2.71
N PHE A 54 3.95 1.35 3.56
CA PHE A 54 4.10 1.41 5.01
C PHE A 54 4.44 0.08 5.66
N SER A 55 4.56 -0.99 4.88
CA SER A 55 4.88 -2.32 5.39
C SER A 55 6.34 -2.46 5.89
N ASN A 56 7.30 -1.78 5.26
CA ASN A 56 8.73 -1.97 5.51
C ASN A 56 9.47 -0.82 6.19
N PRO A 57 9.04 0.45 6.12
CA PRO A 57 9.76 1.55 6.77
C PRO A 57 9.54 1.55 8.29
N THR A 58 10.46 2.21 9.01
CA THR A 58 10.25 2.57 10.41
C THR A 58 9.39 3.84 10.52
N PRO A 59 8.84 4.17 11.70
CA PRO A 59 8.13 5.44 11.91
C PRO A 59 8.96 6.67 11.51
N GLU A 60 10.26 6.66 11.82
CA GLU A 60 11.19 7.75 11.50
C GLU A 60 11.37 7.90 9.99
N MET A 61 11.51 6.79 9.27
CA MET A 61 11.60 6.80 7.80
C MET A 61 10.32 7.32 7.17
N ILE A 62 9.14 6.95 7.70
CA ILE A 62 7.86 7.48 7.22
C ILE A 62 7.81 8.99 7.43
N LYS A 63 8.15 9.46 8.64
CA LYS A 63 8.17 10.87 9.00
C LYS A 63 9.10 11.70 8.09
N GLU A 64 10.28 11.18 7.81
CA GLU A 64 11.29 11.85 7.01
C GLU A 64 10.93 11.88 5.51
N ARG A 65 10.38 10.78 4.98
CA ARG A 65 10.37 10.52 3.54
C ARG A 65 9.01 10.69 2.86
N LEU A 66 7.91 10.61 3.61
CA LEU A 66 6.58 10.59 3.01
C LEU A 66 6.26 11.86 2.21
N PHE A 67 6.45 13.04 2.80
CA PHE A 67 6.12 14.29 2.10
C PHE A 67 7.03 14.56 0.90
N PRO A 68 8.37 14.43 0.99
CA PRO A 68 9.24 14.55 -0.18
C PRO A 68 8.89 13.57 -1.30
N PHE A 69 8.51 12.34 -0.97
CA PHE A 69 8.06 11.34 -1.93
C PHE A 69 6.78 11.76 -2.64
N ILE A 70 5.77 12.21 -1.88
CA ILE A 70 4.50 12.71 -2.43
C ILE A 70 4.73 13.95 -3.29
N GLU A 71 5.48 14.93 -2.81
CA GLU A 71 5.74 16.19 -3.51
C GLU A 71 6.41 15.95 -4.87
N LYS A 72 7.39 15.08 -4.91
CA LYS A 72 8.09 14.72 -6.15
C LYS A 72 7.15 14.09 -7.17
N LEU A 73 6.34 13.13 -6.76
CA LEU A 73 5.42 12.44 -7.67
C LEU A 73 4.24 13.33 -8.06
N SER A 74 3.70 14.14 -7.16
CA SER A 74 2.64 15.10 -7.48
C SER A 74 3.10 16.16 -8.50
N ALA A 75 4.36 16.59 -8.41
CA ALA A 75 4.94 17.51 -9.37
C ALA A 75 5.17 16.88 -10.75
N ALA A 76 5.59 15.61 -10.78
CA ALA A 76 5.83 14.88 -12.03
C ALA A 76 4.54 14.44 -12.73
N HIS A 77 3.49 14.15 -11.96
CA HIS A 77 2.23 13.59 -12.44
C HIS A 77 1.02 14.43 -12.01
N PRO A 78 0.92 15.70 -12.42
CA PRO A 78 -0.20 16.55 -12.04
C PRO A 78 -1.53 15.98 -12.53
N GLY A 79 -2.53 15.93 -11.61
CA GLY A 79 -3.86 15.41 -11.92
C GLY A 79 -3.96 13.88 -11.97
N LYS A 80 -2.91 13.13 -11.61
CA LYS A 80 -2.97 11.68 -11.50
C LYS A 80 -3.09 11.23 -10.04
N PRO A 81 -3.95 10.26 -9.71
CA PRO A 81 -4.14 9.86 -8.32
C PRO A 81 -2.95 9.08 -7.75
N LEU A 82 -2.49 9.49 -6.59
CA LEU A 82 -1.52 8.80 -5.76
C LEU A 82 -2.26 8.13 -4.60
N ILE A 83 -2.44 6.81 -4.66
CA ILE A 83 -3.29 6.05 -3.74
C ILE A 83 -2.41 5.26 -2.79
N PHE A 84 -2.31 5.68 -1.55
CA PHE A 84 -1.61 4.96 -0.49
C PHE A 84 -2.55 4.00 0.21
N GLN A 85 -2.05 2.82 0.54
CA GLN A 85 -2.77 1.82 1.30
C GLN A 85 -2.30 1.85 2.76
N HIS A 86 -3.24 1.75 3.70
CA HIS A 86 -2.93 1.39 5.08
C HIS A 86 -2.26 0.02 5.10
N THR A 87 -1.23 -0.16 5.92
CA THR A 87 -0.57 -1.47 6.01
C THR A 87 -1.52 -2.52 6.57
N ILE A 88 -1.38 -3.76 6.10
CA ILE A 88 -2.17 -4.88 6.60
C ILE A 88 -1.81 -5.23 8.04
N TYR A 89 -2.75 -5.83 8.77
CA TYR A 89 -2.45 -6.40 10.08
C TYR A 89 -1.55 -7.62 9.93
N ARG A 90 -0.48 -7.69 10.70
CA ARG A 90 0.44 -8.82 10.73
C ARG A 90 0.13 -9.69 11.94
N GLU A 91 -0.25 -10.94 11.73
CA GLU A 91 -0.71 -11.87 12.76
C GLU A 91 0.36 -12.19 13.81
N LYS A 92 1.64 -12.04 13.48
CA LYS A 92 2.76 -12.13 14.43
C LYS A 92 2.58 -11.20 15.63
N ARG A 93 1.85 -10.08 15.47
CA ARG A 93 1.52 -9.16 16.57
C ARG A 93 0.79 -9.85 17.71
N ASN A 94 0.02 -10.91 17.44
CA ASN A 94 -0.73 -11.66 18.45
C ASN A 94 0.17 -12.43 19.42
N PHE A 95 1.41 -12.70 19.04
CA PHE A 95 2.33 -13.57 19.76
C PHE A 95 3.60 -12.87 20.26
N ASP A 96 3.82 -11.62 19.82
CA ASP A 96 5.04 -10.85 20.12
C ASP A 96 4.67 -9.39 20.44
N LEU A 97 4.62 -9.08 21.75
CA LEU A 97 4.26 -7.74 22.24
C LEU A 97 5.26 -6.65 21.81
N SER A 98 6.52 -6.99 21.59
CA SER A 98 7.52 -6.01 21.10
C SER A 98 7.27 -5.67 19.65
N ASN A 99 6.97 -6.66 18.85
CA ASN A 99 6.57 -6.50 17.47
C ASN A 99 5.23 -5.76 17.34
N ASP A 100 4.26 -6.07 18.21
CA ASP A 100 2.97 -5.38 18.21
C ASP A 100 3.14 -3.87 18.44
N LYS A 101 3.93 -3.48 19.46
CA LYS A 101 4.21 -2.06 19.74
C LYS A 101 4.91 -1.36 18.55
N ALA A 102 5.89 -2.03 17.94
CA ALA A 102 6.62 -1.47 16.80
C ALA A 102 5.72 -1.30 15.56
N GLU A 103 4.91 -2.29 15.24
CA GLU A 103 3.94 -2.23 14.14
C GLU A 103 2.86 -1.16 14.40
N GLN A 104 2.37 -1.05 15.66
CA GLN A 104 1.40 -0.02 16.02
C GLN A 104 1.98 1.38 15.86
N ALA A 105 3.18 1.64 16.38
CA ALA A 105 3.84 2.94 16.23
C ALA A 105 4.04 3.34 14.76
N LYS A 106 4.37 2.38 13.92
CA LYS A 106 4.48 2.58 12.47
C LYS A 106 3.13 2.94 11.84
N MET A 107 2.06 2.23 12.20
CA MET A 107 0.71 2.51 11.69
C MET A 107 0.22 3.87 12.16
N ASP A 108 0.41 4.23 13.43
CA ASP A 108 0.02 5.53 13.99
C ASP A 108 0.74 6.69 13.27
N MET A 109 2.03 6.51 12.97
CA MET A 109 2.80 7.50 12.22
C MET A 109 2.27 7.66 10.79
N ALA A 110 2.04 6.54 10.09
CA ALA A 110 1.48 6.57 8.74
C ALA A 110 0.09 7.24 8.71
N ASP A 111 -0.81 6.85 9.60
CA ASP A 111 -2.17 7.41 9.71
C ASP A 111 -2.15 8.91 9.98
N SER A 112 -1.31 9.34 10.93
CA SER A 112 -1.17 10.75 11.30
C SER A 112 -0.72 11.59 10.12
N LEU A 113 0.33 11.16 9.41
CA LEU A 113 0.87 11.90 8.28
C LEU A 113 -0.03 11.83 7.05
N MET A 114 -0.65 10.69 6.78
CA MET A 114 -1.59 10.55 5.66
C MET A 114 -2.86 11.38 5.86
N LYS A 115 -3.36 11.55 7.09
CA LYS A 115 -4.45 12.51 7.40
C LYS A 115 -4.10 13.95 7.01
N ILE A 116 -2.82 14.33 7.10
CA ILE A 116 -2.34 15.64 6.65
C ILE A 116 -2.19 15.64 5.12
N ALA A 117 -1.57 14.60 4.56
CA ALA A 117 -1.30 14.51 3.14
C ALA A 117 -2.56 14.61 2.27
N VAL A 118 -3.62 13.86 2.62
CA VAL A 118 -4.89 13.88 1.88
C VAL A 118 -5.64 15.21 1.95
N LYS A 119 -5.33 16.07 2.92
CA LYS A 119 -5.86 17.43 3.01
C LYS A 119 -5.02 18.43 2.22
N LYS A 120 -3.70 18.20 2.17
CA LYS A 120 -2.73 19.09 1.52
C LYS A 120 -2.68 18.90 0.00
N TYR A 121 -2.83 17.67 -0.47
CA TYR A 121 -2.66 17.32 -1.89
C TYR A 121 -3.97 16.75 -2.46
N PRO A 122 -4.58 17.40 -3.47
CA PRO A 122 -5.93 17.05 -3.95
C PRO A 122 -6.01 15.65 -4.58
N ASP A 123 -4.91 15.17 -5.16
CA ASP A 123 -4.85 13.88 -5.86
C ASP A 123 -4.24 12.75 -5.00
N VAL A 124 -4.01 13.00 -3.70
CA VAL A 124 -3.51 12.00 -2.77
C VAL A 124 -4.67 11.37 -2.00
N TYR A 125 -4.68 10.06 -1.96
CA TYR A 125 -5.71 9.25 -1.29
C TYR A 125 -5.09 8.27 -0.31
N TYR A 126 -5.84 7.95 0.73
CA TYR A 126 -5.47 6.93 1.70
C TYR A 126 -6.60 5.92 1.83
N VAL A 127 -6.31 4.65 1.51
CA VAL A 127 -7.27 3.56 1.48
C VAL A 127 -7.00 2.62 2.64
N THR A 128 -8.03 2.32 3.42
CA THR A 128 -7.93 1.34 4.50
C THR A 128 -7.95 -0.09 3.97
N THR A 129 -7.21 -0.98 4.66
CA THR A 129 -7.14 -2.41 4.37
C THR A 129 -7.76 -3.23 5.51
N THR A 130 -8.75 -2.69 6.19
CA THR A 130 -9.31 -3.18 7.46
C THR A 130 -9.75 -4.65 7.44
N ASN A 131 -10.11 -5.19 6.28
CA ASN A 131 -10.51 -6.59 6.16
C ASN A 131 -9.50 -7.45 5.40
N ALA A 132 -8.31 -6.91 5.12
CA ALA A 132 -7.29 -7.64 4.37
C ALA A 132 -6.65 -8.76 5.20
N THR A 133 -6.41 -8.47 6.47
CA THR A 133 -5.92 -9.45 7.44
C THR A 133 -6.54 -9.11 8.80
N ASP A 134 -7.31 -10.02 9.32
CA ASP A 134 -7.94 -9.91 10.63
C ASP A 134 -7.18 -10.81 11.62
N PRO A 135 -7.03 -10.44 12.91
CA PRO A 135 -6.41 -11.31 13.93
C PRO A 135 -7.03 -12.70 14.05
N ALA A 136 -8.30 -12.86 13.65
CA ALA A 136 -9.00 -14.13 13.65
C ALA A 136 -8.81 -14.95 12.36
N HIS A 137 -8.17 -14.38 11.33
CA HIS A 137 -7.97 -15.03 10.04
C HIS A 137 -6.58 -15.67 9.94
N ASP A 138 -6.54 -16.87 9.40
CA ASP A 138 -5.30 -17.56 9.02
C ASP A 138 -4.86 -17.08 7.62
N SER A 139 -4.34 -15.86 7.57
CA SER A 139 -4.04 -15.20 6.29
C SER A 139 -2.55 -15.24 5.92
N SER A 140 -1.67 -15.60 6.85
CA SER A 140 -0.22 -15.65 6.63
C SER A 140 0.38 -16.98 7.04
N VAL A 141 1.55 -17.31 6.44
CA VAL A 141 2.29 -18.55 6.76
C VAL A 141 3.24 -18.36 7.93
N ASP A 142 3.84 -17.18 8.05
CA ASP A 142 4.87 -16.84 9.04
C ASP A 142 4.43 -15.72 10.01
N GLY A 143 3.16 -15.36 9.98
CA GLY A 143 2.60 -14.26 10.76
C GLY A 143 2.90 -12.87 10.19
N VAL A 144 3.61 -12.76 9.06
CA VAL A 144 4.06 -11.51 8.45
C VAL A 144 3.65 -11.39 6.98
N HIS A 145 3.88 -12.44 6.20
CA HIS A 145 3.68 -12.45 4.77
C HIS A 145 2.41 -13.20 4.40
N PRO A 146 1.42 -12.54 3.78
CA PRO A 146 0.20 -13.19 3.34
C PRO A 146 0.46 -14.36 2.39
N GLY A 147 -0.27 -15.45 2.58
CA GLY A 147 -0.39 -16.54 1.61
C GLY A 147 -1.42 -16.20 0.53
N ASP A 148 -1.79 -17.19 -0.28
CA ASP A 148 -2.78 -17.00 -1.36
C ASP A 148 -4.11 -16.45 -0.84
N HIS A 149 -4.60 -17.00 0.29
CA HIS A 149 -5.83 -16.56 0.93
C HIS A 149 -5.72 -15.12 1.45
N GLY A 150 -4.65 -14.78 2.17
CA GLY A 150 -4.43 -13.44 2.67
C GLY A 150 -4.35 -12.38 1.57
N TYR A 151 -3.71 -12.70 0.45
CA TYR A 151 -3.70 -11.80 -0.70
C TYR A 151 -5.06 -11.69 -1.41
N THR A 152 -5.89 -12.73 -1.36
CA THR A 152 -7.28 -12.66 -1.85
C THR A 152 -8.08 -11.67 -1.00
N LEU A 153 -8.03 -11.80 0.33
CA LEU A 153 -8.68 -10.87 1.25
C LEU A 153 -8.20 -9.43 1.04
N TRP A 154 -6.90 -9.26 0.83
CA TRP A 154 -6.33 -7.93 0.55
C TRP A 154 -6.88 -7.33 -0.74
N ALA A 155 -6.82 -8.08 -1.85
CA ALA A 155 -7.34 -7.62 -3.14
C ALA A 155 -8.84 -7.25 -3.06
N GLU A 156 -9.65 -8.04 -2.39
CA GLU A 156 -11.08 -7.78 -2.16
C GLU A 156 -11.32 -6.53 -1.32
N SER A 157 -10.54 -6.35 -0.25
CA SER A 157 -10.62 -5.21 0.67
C SER A 157 -10.41 -3.88 -0.05
N ILE A 158 -9.38 -3.80 -0.91
CA ILE A 158 -9.01 -2.56 -1.61
C ILE A 158 -9.80 -2.32 -2.90
N ARG A 159 -10.45 -3.35 -3.45
CA ARG A 159 -11.11 -3.27 -4.77
C ARG A 159 -12.09 -2.11 -4.88
N LYS A 160 -13.11 -2.09 -4.02
CA LYS A 160 -14.16 -1.06 -4.09
C LYS A 160 -13.63 0.35 -3.85
N PRO A 161 -12.85 0.64 -2.79
CA PRO A 161 -12.35 1.98 -2.55
C PRO A 161 -11.41 2.47 -3.66
N ILE A 162 -10.52 1.62 -4.18
CA ILE A 162 -9.64 2.01 -5.29
C ILE A 162 -10.44 2.29 -6.57
N LEU A 163 -11.36 1.41 -6.96
CA LEU A 163 -12.23 1.66 -8.13
C LEU A 163 -13.02 2.96 -8.01
N LYS A 164 -13.51 3.30 -6.81
CA LYS A 164 -14.20 4.56 -6.56
C LYS A 164 -13.31 5.77 -6.81
N ILE A 165 -12.02 5.69 -6.46
CA ILE A 165 -11.04 6.75 -6.73
C ILE A 165 -10.75 6.79 -8.23
N LEU A 166 -10.35 5.69 -8.84
CA LEU A 166 -9.98 5.62 -10.26
C LEU A 166 -11.08 6.14 -11.18
N LYS A 167 -12.34 5.85 -10.86
CA LYS A 167 -13.51 6.36 -11.60
C LYS A 167 -13.59 7.89 -11.64
N LYS A 168 -13.11 8.61 -10.62
CA LYS A 168 -13.08 10.09 -10.63
C LYS A 168 -12.14 10.64 -11.69
N TYR A 169 -11.15 9.84 -12.11
CA TYR A 169 -10.15 10.18 -13.12
C TYR A 169 -10.44 9.55 -14.48
N GLY A 170 -11.63 8.96 -14.65
CA GLY A 170 -12.02 8.33 -15.92
C GLY A 170 -11.38 6.96 -16.18
N ILE A 171 -10.63 6.42 -15.24
CA ILE A 171 -9.96 5.11 -15.34
C ILE A 171 -10.99 4.01 -15.05
N LYS A 172 -11.15 3.06 -15.98
CA LYS A 172 -12.18 2.01 -15.99
C LYS A 172 -11.54 0.64 -16.14
#